data_68809b99f136705c11259e32906a2e5a
#
_entry.id   68809b99f136705c11259e32906a2e5a
#
_cell.length_a   1.000
_cell.length_b   1.000
_cell.length_c   1.000
_cell.angle_alpha   90.00
_cell.angle_beta   90.00
_cell.angle_gamma   90.00
#
_symmetry.space_group_name_H-M   'P 1'
#
loop_
_entity.id
_entity.type
_entity.pdbx_description
1 polymer ?
#
loop_
_entity_poly.entity_id
_entity_poly.type
_entity_poly.pdbx_seq_one_letter_code
_entity_poly.pdbx_strand_id
1 'polypeptide(L)'
;MSNSPSAATLRRGLMLLAVLGAIAGPSSAEEARRDARVTLLPAYSKECAACHTAYPPGLLPAPSWRHIMDNLPRHFGTDASLDAATVATLSPWLVAHAATGRRAGSPPAEDRITRSAWFAREHREIAPAVWRRPAVNSPSNCAACHVQANQGEFNEHDVRIPR
;
A
#
# COMPACT_ATOMS: atom_id res chain seq x y z
N MET A 1 75.40 48.24 12.98
CA MET A 1 74.45 48.11 14.10
C MET A 1 73.14 48.69 13.64
N SER A 2 72.25 47.91 13.12
CA SER A 2 70.87 48.31 12.86
C SER A 2 70.01 47.06 12.72
N ASN A 3 69.18 46.86 13.68
CA ASN A 3 68.18 45.82 13.69
C ASN A 3 66.91 46.25 12.96
N SER A 4 66.45 45.50 11.98
CA SER A 4 65.12 45.63 11.40
C SER A 4 64.23 44.49 11.90
N PRO A 5 62.98 44.77 12.32
CA PRO A 5 62.07 43.73 12.73
C PRO A 5 61.31 43.15 11.52
N SER A 6 61.15 41.85 11.54
CA SER A 6 60.45 41.03 10.55
C SER A 6 58.92 41.18 10.69
N ALA A 7 58.24 41.45 9.60
CA ALA A 7 56.79 41.53 9.55
C ALA A 7 56.17 40.10 9.45
N ALA A 8 55.43 39.73 10.47
CA ALA A 8 54.64 38.49 10.47
C ALA A 8 53.35 38.63 9.67
N THR A 9 53.24 37.92 8.56
CA THR A 9 52.09 37.88 7.70
C THR A 9 51.04 36.92 8.27
N LEU A 10 49.94 37.47 8.78
CA LEU A 10 48.80 36.70 9.32
C LEU A 10 47.96 36.19 8.17
N ARG A 11 48.09 34.92 7.80
CA ARG A 11 47.22 34.23 6.83
C ARG A 11 45.91 33.89 7.53
N ARG A 12 44.84 34.62 7.23
CA ARG A 12 43.46 34.25 7.56
C ARG A 12 43.03 33.07 6.66
N GLY A 13 43.03 31.86 7.19
CA GLY A 13 42.43 30.72 6.54
C GLY A 13 40.90 30.82 6.57
N LEU A 14 40.28 30.98 5.41
CA LEU A 14 38.84 30.94 5.24
C LEU A 14 38.42 29.45 5.18
N MET A 15 37.89 28.92 6.29
CA MET A 15 37.27 27.57 6.32
C MET A 15 35.90 27.67 5.61
N LEU A 16 35.82 27.16 4.39
CA LEU A 16 34.54 26.86 3.75
C LEU A 16 33.95 25.55 4.42
N LEU A 17 32.95 25.73 5.26
CA LEU A 17 32.09 24.63 5.68
C LEU A 17 31.19 24.24 4.49
N ALA A 18 31.50 23.15 3.81
CA ALA A 18 30.61 22.51 2.88
C ALA A 18 29.51 21.79 3.69
N VAL A 19 28.32 22.39 3.75
CA VAL A 19 27.11 21.74 4.26
C VAL A 19 26.66 20.73 3.19
N LEU A 20 27.03 19.44 3.36
CA LEU A 20 26.39 18.34 2.61
C LEU A 20 24.96 18.23 3.08
N GLY A 21 24.01 18.78 2.33
CA GLY A 21 22.60 18.53 2.49
C GLY A 21 22.31 17.06 2.13
N ALA A 22 22.10 16.22 3.13
CA ALA A 22 21.58 14.85 2.92
C ALA A 22 20.16 14.99 2.37
N ILE A 23 19.98 14.74 1.08
CA ILE A 23 18.67 14.57 0.46
C ILE A 23 18.16 13.20 0.95
N ALA A 24 17.40 13.19 2.05
CA ALA A 24 16.69 12.02 2.49
C ALA A 24 15.62 11.69 1.42
N GLY A 25 15.85 10.66 0.63
CA GLY A 25 14.83 10.10 -0.27
C GLY A 25 13.61 9.61 0.55
N PRO A 26 12.43 9.50 -0.08
CA PRO A 26 11.24 9.01 0.59
C PRO A 26 11.51 7.64 1.20
N SER A 27 11.09 7.45 2.45
CA SER A 27 11.25 6.17 3.15
C SER A 27 10.41 5.08 2.46
N SER A 28 10.85 3.82 2.56
CA SER A 28 10.11 2.67 2.00
C SER A 28 8.66 2.58 2.50
N ALA A 29 8.37 3.13 3.68
CA ALA A 29 7.03 3.23 4.23
C ALA A 29 6.16 4.26 3.48
N GLU A 30 6.72 5.38 3.07
CA GLU A 30 6.04 6.42 2.30
C GLU A 30 5.72 5.96 0.88
N GLU A 31 6.63 5.21 0.27
CA GLU A 31 6.43 4.58 -1.04
C GLU A 31 5.33 3.50 -0.99
N ALA A 32 5.32 2.68 0.06
CA ALA A 32 4.27 1.71 0.32
C ALA A 32 2.89 2.36 0.57
N ARG A 33 2.84 3.55 1.16
CA ARG A 33 1.60 4.33 1.35
C ARG A 33 1.10 4.93 0.04
N ARG A 34 1.99 5.39 -0.85
CA ARG A 34 1.60 5.92 -2.18
C ARG A 34 1.00 4.85 -3.08
N ASP A 35 1.58 3.65 -3.09
CA ASP A 35 1.06 2.51 -3.86
C ASP A 35 -0.35 2.07 -3.40
N ALA A 36 -0.72 2.32 -2.14
CA ALA A 36 -2.05 2.03 -1.61
C ALA A 36 -3.09 3.14 -1.92
N ARG A 37 -2.66 4.34 -2.32
CA ARG A 37 -3.54 5.50 -2.57
C ARG A 37 -3.87 5.66 -4.05
N VAL A 38 -4.28 4.60 -4.70
CA VAL A 38 -4.81 4.71 -6.05
C VAL A 38 -6.25 5.22 -5.97
N THR A 39 -6.53 6.33 -6.65
CA THR A 39 -7.91 6.75 -6.85
C THR A 39 -8.67 5.65 -7.57
N LEU A 40 -9.66 5.07 -6.91
CA LEU A 40 -10.42 3.96 -7.45
C LEU A 40 -11.19 4.42 -8.70
N LEU A 41 -11.12 3.60 -9.74
CA LEU A 41 -11.89 3.84 -10.96
C LEU A 41 -13.40 3.81 -10.61
N PRO A 42 -14.20 4.79 -11.03
CA PRO A 42 -15.64 4.81 -10.71
C PRO A 42 -16.37 3.52 -11.08
N ALA A 43 -16.07 2.93 -12.24
CA ALA A 43 -16.63 1.64 -12.64
C ALA A 43 -16.23 0.51 -11.69
N TYR A 44 -14.96 0.46 -11.23
CA TYR A 44 -14.50 -0.50 -10.25
C TYR A 44 -15.23 -0.35 -8.92
N SER A 45 -15.34 0.87 -8.41
CA SER A 45 -16.08 1.15 -7.17
C SER A 45 -17.54 0.74 -7.28
N LYS A 46 -18.20 1.07 -8.40
CA LYS A 46 -19.61 0.74 -8.65
C LYS A 46 -19.85 -0.77 -8.60
N GLU A 47 -19.05 -1.54 -9.31
CA GLU A 47 -19.28 -2.99 -9.45
C GLU A 47 -18.81 -3.77 -8.22
N CYS A 48 -17.61 -3.46 -7.67
CA CYS A 48 -17.02 -4.25 -6.60
C CYS A 48 -17.52 -3.82 -5.19
N ALA A 49 -17.83 -2.53 -4.99
CA ALA A 49 -18.34 -2.08 -3.69
C ALA A 49 -19.81 -2.43 -3.44
N ALA A 50 -20.50 -3.05 -4.41
CA ALA A 50 -21.88 -3.51 -4.22
C ALA A 50 -21.99 -4.61 -3.14
N CYS A 51 -20.94 -5.42 -2.93
CA CYS A 51 -20.97 -6.54 -1.99
C CYS A 51 -19.93 -6.42 -0.87
N HIS A 52 -18.80 -5.79 -1.10
CA HIS A 52 -17.72 -5.62 -0.12
C HIS A 52 -16.90 -4.36 -0.42
N THR A 53 -15.99 -3.99 0.46
CA THR A 53 -15.04 -2.90 0.20
C THR A 53 -14.34 -3.10 -1.15
N ALA A 54 -14.35 -2.10 -2.01
CA ALA A 54 -13.55 -2.09 -3.24
C ALA A 54 -12.07 -1.99 -2.87
N TYR A 55 -11.40 -3.13 -2.81
CA TYR A 55 -10.01 -3.21 -2.34
C TYR A 55 -9.06 -2.48 -3.31
N PRO A 56 -8.12 -1.66 -2.81
CA PRO A 56 -7.09 -1.07 -3.65
C PRO A 56 -6.34 -2.14 -4.46
N PRO A 57 -6.13 -1.94 -5.77
CA PRO A 57 -5.45 -2.93 -6.61
C PRO A 57 -4.05 -3.30 -6.13
N GLY A 58 -3.35 -2.35 -5.48
CA GLY A 58 -2.02 -2.56 -4.89
C GLY A 58 -1.97 -3.56 -3.72
N LEU A 59 -3.09 -4.21 -3.35
CA LEU A 59 -3.11 -5.26 -2.33
C LEU A 59 -2.85 -6.67 -2.88
N LEU A 60 -2.90 -6.85 -4.20
CA LEU A 60 -2.62 -8.13 -4.86
C LEU A 60 -1.68 -7.94 -6.06
N PRO A 61 -0.86 -8.94 -6.39
CA PRO A 61 -0.04 -8.92 -7.60
C PRO A 61 -0.90 -9.05 -8.87
N ALA A 62 -0.39 -8.56 -9.99
CA ALA A 62 -1.08 -8.59 -11.27
C ALA A 62 -1.60 -9.99 -11.72
N PRO A 63 -0.87 -11.10 -11.51
CA PRO A 63 -1.41 -12.43 -11.81
C PRO A 63 -2.68 -12.78 -11.05
N SER A 64 -2.78 -12.38 -9.76
CA SER A 64 -3.99 -12.60 -8.97
C SER A 64 -5.19 -11.84 -9.52
N TRP A 65 -4.99 -10.59 -9.92
CA TRP A 65 -6.07 -9.82 -10.52
C TRP A 65 -6.55 -10.42 -11.85
N ARG A 66 -5.64 -10.91 -12.71
CA ARG A 66 -6.02 -11.62 -13.93
C ARG A 66 -6.87 -12.84 -13.60
N HIS A 67 -6.39 -13.69 -12.69
CA HIS A 67 -7.10 -14.91 -12.30
C HIS A 67 -8.48 -14.61 -11.70
N ILE A 68 -8.62 -13.58 -10.86
CA ILE A 68 -9.91 -13.15 -10.32
C ILE A 68 -10.84 -12.70 -11.45
N MET A 69 -10.38 -11.83 -12.35
CA MET A 69 -11.18 -11.30 -13.44
C MET A 69 -11.59 -12.36 -14.47
N ASP A 70 -10.77 -13.39 -14.68
CA ASP A 70 -11.06 -14.52 -15.56
C ASP A 70 -12.04 -15.51 -14.91
N ASN A 71 -12.30 -15.41 -13.60
CA ASN A 71 -13.11 -16.36 -12.82
C ASN A 71 -14.26 -15.70 -12.05
N LEU A 72 -14.76 -14.57 -12.47
CA LEU A 72 -15.85 -13.86 -11.80
C LEU A 72 -17.10 -14.71 -11.54
N PRO A 73 -17.53 -15.67 -12.41
CA PRO A 73 -18.66 -16.56 -12.10
C PRO A 73 -18.43 -17.45 -10.86
N ARG A 74 -17.19 -17.57 -10.39
CA ARG A 74 -16.80 -18.37 -9.20
C ARG A 74 -16.04 -17.52 -8.18
N HIS A 75 -16.40 -16.24 -8.07
CA HIS A 75 -15.72 -15.28 -7.19
C HIS A 75 -15.92 -15.64 -5.71
N PHE A 76 -14.99 -16.41 -5.15
CA PHE A 76 -15.00 -16.86 -3.75
C PHE A 76 -16.31 -17.50 -3.27
N GLY A 77 -17.00 -18.22 -4.16
CA GLY A 77 -18.26 -18.90 -3.87
C GLY A 77 -19.52 -18.11 -4.27
N THR A 78 -19.34 -16.95 -4.88
CA THR A 78 -20.44 -16.09 -5.38
C THR A 78 -20.25 -15.82 -6.87
N ASP A 79 -21.32 -15.72 -7.62
CA ASP A 79 -21.29 -15.25 -8.99
C ASP A 79 -21.21 -13.71 -8.99
N ALA A 80 -20.06 -13.18 -9.44
CA ALA A 80 -19.80 -11.75 -9.61
C ALA A 80 -19.60 -11.41 -11.09
N SER A 81 -20.25 -12.14 -11.98
CA SER A 81 -20.16 -11.92 -13.44
C SER A 81 -20.48 -10.48 -13.82
N LEU A 82 -19.71 -9.97 -14.77
CA LEU A 82 -19.89 -8.65 -15.35
C LEU A 82 -20.03 -8.80 -16.88
N ASP A 83 -20.57 -7.80 -17.53
CA ASP A 83 -20.57 -7.76 -18.99
C ASP A 83 -19.15 -7.61 -19.56
N ALA A 84 -18.95 -8.05 -20.81
CA ALA A 84 -17.63 -8.09 -21.43
C ALA A 84 -16.97 -6.71 -21.56
N ALA A 85 -17.74 -5.65 -21.75
CA ALA A 85 -17.19 -4.29 -21.89
C ALA A 85 -16.66 -3.79 -20.54
N THR A 86 -17.38 -4.07 -19.46
CA THR A 86 -16.95 -3.77 -18.09
C THR A 86 -15.69 -4.55 -17.73
N VAL A 87 -15.62 -5.85 -18.02
CA VAL A 87 -14.41 -6.68 -17.81
C VAL A 87 -13.23 -6.11 -18.61
N ALA A 88 -13.42 -5.75 -19.88
CA ALA A 88 -12.39 -5.17 -20.73
C ALA A 88 -11.86 -3.83 -20.20
N THR A 89 -12.67 -3.09 -19.46
CA THR A 89 -12.27 -1.83 -18.80
C THR A 89 -11.52 -2.07 -17.49
N LEU A 90 -12.03 -2.95 -16.66
CA LEU A 90 -11.51 -3.16 -15.29
C LEU A 90 -10.22 -3.99 -15.27
N SER A 91 -10.12 -5.06 -16.07
CA SER A 91 -8.96 -5.97 -16.02
C SER A 91 -7.63 -5.27 -16.28
N PRO A 92 -7.44 -4.46 -17.34
CA PRO A 92 -6.18 -3.78 -17.58
C PRO A 92 -5.90 -2.72 -16.50
N TRP A 93 -6.92 -2.04 -15.98
CA TRP A 93 -6.75 -1.06 -14.92
C TRP A 93 -6.28 -1.72 -13.61
N LEU A 94 -6.89 -2.83 -13.19
CA LEU A 94 -6.48 -3.61 -12.02
C LEU A 94 -5.03 -4.09 -12.14
N VAL A 95 -4.65 -4.61 -13.31
CA VAL A 95 -3.29 -5.09 -13.59
C VAL A 95 -2.27 -3.95 -13.56
N ALA A 96 -2.62 -2.78 -14.12
CA ALA A 96 -1.73 -1.62 -14.15
C ALA A 96 -1.50 -1.01 -12.75
N HIS A 97 -2.45 -1.17 -11.83
CA HIS A 97 -2.38 -0.64 -10.47
C HIS A 97 -2.12 -1.73 -9.41
N ALA A 98 -1.80 -2.96 -9.86
CA ALA A 98 -1.48 -4.08 -8.99
C ALA A 98 -0.25 -3.82 -8.11
N ALA A 99 -0.08 -4.62 -7.07
CA ALA A 99 1.09 -4.54 -6.19
C ALA A 99 2.40 -4.60 -6.97
N THR A 100 3.35 -3.75 -6.57
CA THR A 100 4.71 -3.68 -7.08
C THR A 100 5.75 -3.92 -5.98
N GLY A 101 7.01 -4.07 -6.34
CA GLY A 101 8.12 -4.21 -5.39
C GLY A 101 7.91 -5.37 -4.39
N ARG A 102 8.17 -5.14 -3.13
CA ARG A 102 8.06 -6.17 -2.07
C ARG A 102 6.63 -6.68 -1.83
N ARG A 103 5.63 -5.90 -2.22
CA ARG A 103 4.22 -6.27 -2.08
C ARG A 103 3.74 -7.16 -3.23
N ALA A 104 4.41 -7.09 -4.37
CA ALA A 104 4.06 -7.88 -5.55
C ALA A 104 4.17 -9.38 -5.35
N GLY A 105 5.12 -9.88 -4.57
CA GLY A 105 5.30 -11.28 -4.20
C GLY A 105 4.71 -12.32 -5.14
N SER A 106 4.70 -13.57 -4.71
CA SER A 106 3.91 -14.61 -5.39
C SER A 106 2.42 -14.41 -5.11
N PRO A 107 1.52 -14.79 -6.06
CA PRO A 107 0.09 -14.87 -5.79
C PRO A 107 -0.19 -15.60 -4.48
N PRO A 108 -0.97 -15.01 -3.57
CA PRO A 108 -1.35 -15.70 -2.35
C PRO A 108 -2.31 -16.86 -2.65
N ALA A 109 -2.39 -17.82 -1.74
CA ALA A 109 -3.30 -18.94 -1.88
C ALA A 109 -4.74 -18.43 -2.15
N GLU A 110 -5.37 -18.98 -3.19
CA GLU A 110 -6.72 -18.63 -3.65
C GLU A 110 -6.87 -17.12 -3.99
N ASP A 111 -5.78 -16.41 -4.33
CA ASP A 111 -5.77 -14.96 -4.60
C ASP A 111 -6.37 -14.11 -3.47
N ARG A 112 -6.39 -14.63 -2.23
CA ARG A 112 -6.94 -13.91 -1.08
C ARG A 112 -5.93 -12.93 -0.50
N ILE A 113 -6.27 -11.66 -0.44
CA ILE A 113 -5.46 -10.60 0.21
C ILE A 113 -5.03 -11.04 1.60
N THR A 114 -5.93 -11.62 2.39
CA THR A 114 -5.71 -12.04 3.78
C THR A 114 -4.75 -13.24 3.92
N ARG A 115 -4.41 -13.90 2.82
CA ARG A 115 -3.41 -14.99 2.77
C ARG A 115 -2.06 -14.53 2.21
N SER A 116 -1.91 -13.27 1.87
CA SER A 116 -0.63 -12.73 1.42
C SER A 116 0.37 -12.62 2.59
N ALA A 117 1.64 -12.86 2.29
CA ALA A 117 2.72 -12.68 3.27
C ALA A 117 2.79 -11.22 3.78
N TRP A 118 2.42 -10.26 2.92
CA TRP A 118 2.31 -8.86 3.31
C TRP A 118 1.22 -8.67 4.37
N PHE A 119 0.00 -9.14 4.13
CA PHE A 119 -1.10 -9.03 5.09
C PHE A 119 -0.74 -9.66 6.44
N ALA A 120 -0.18 -10.87 6.44
CA ALA A 120 0.23 -11.56 7.66
C ALA A 120 1.27 -10.77 8.47
N ARG A 121 2.20 -10.11 7.77
CA ARG A 121 3.22 -9.28 8.42
C ARG A 121 2.63 -8.01 9.04
N GLU A 122 1.77 -7.29 8.32
CA GLU A 122 1.17 -6.04 8.80
C GLU A 122 0.20 -6.26 9.97
N HIS A 123 -0.42 -7.44 10.05
CA HIS A 123 -1.40 -7.78 11.07
C HIS A 123 -0.88 -8.76 12.14
N ARG A 124 0.44 -8.99 12.22
CA ARG A 124 1.05 -9.97 13.14
C ARG A 124 0.74 -9.69 14.62
N GLU A 125 0.45 -8.46 14.97
CA GLU A 125 0.14 -8.02 16.35
C GLU A 125 -1.33 -8.23 16.72
N ILE A 126 -2.18 -8.57 15.74
CA ILE A 126 -3.61 -8.79 15.99
C ILE A 126 -3.83 -10.21 16.51
N ALA A 127 -4.22 -10.30 17.76
CA ALA A 127 -4.49 -11.60 18.39
C ALA A 127 -5.61 -12.36 17.65
N PRO A 128 -5.51 -13.70 17.51
CA PRO A 128 -6.53 -14.53 16.80
C PRO A 128 -7.96 -14.35 17.33
N ALA A 129 -8.12 -14.02 18.61
CA ALA A 129 -9.41 -13.78 19.21
C ALA A 129 -10.11 -12.52 18.65
N VAL A 130 -9.35 -11.52 18.21
CA VAL A 130 -9.90 -10.29 17.63
C VAL A 130 -10.65 -10.59 16.34
N TRP A 131 -10.09 -11.47 15.48
CA TRP A 131 -10.69 -11.87 14.21
C TRP A 131 -12.05 -12.57 14.37
N ARG A 132 -12.29 -13.20 15.53
CA ARG A 132 -13.53 -13.92 15.87
C ARG A 132 -14.58 -13.05 16.55
N ARG A 133 -14.27 -11.79 16.87
CA ARG A 133 -15.27 -10.88 17.47
C ARG A 133 -16.44 -10.67 16.51
N PRO A 134 -17.69 -10.64 16.99
CA PRO A 134 -18.87 -10.41 16.13
C PRO A 134 -18.77 -9.13 15.29
N ALA A 135 -18.18 -8.07 15.85
CA ALA A 135 -17.97 -6.80 15.13
C ALA A 135 -16.88 -6.86 14.03
N VAL A 136 -16.01 -7.88 14.04
CA VAL A 136 -14.99 -8.11 13.02
C VAL A 136 -15.41 -9.22 12.07
N ASN A 137 -15.78 -10.37 12.59
CA ASN A 137 -16.30 -11.55 11.92
C ASN A 137 -15.30 -12.24 10.96
N SER A 138 -14.46 -11.50 10.24
CA SER A 138 -13.52 -12.04 9.25
C SER A 138 -12.32 -11.13 9.07
N PRO A 139 -11.12 -11.68 8.82
CA PRO A 139 -9.95 -10.89 8.39
C PRO A 139 -10.18 -10.08 7.10
N SER A 140 -11.14 -10.46 6.26
CA SER A 140 -11.49 -9.72 5.05
C SER A 140 -12.44 -8.55 5.28
N ASN A 141 -12.98 -8.39 6.49
CA ASN A 141 -13.77 -7.22 6.88
C ASN A 141 -12.86 -6.05 7.29
N CYS A 142 -12.17 -5.48 6.32
CA CYS A 142 -11.21 -4.41 6.54
C CYS A 142 -11.85 -3.19 7.18
N ALA A 143 -13.08 -2.85 6.81
CA ALA A 143 -13.81 -1.69 7.32
C ALA A 143 -14.13 -1.81 8.82
N ALA A 144 -14.09 -3.02 9.40
CA ALA A 144 -14.27 -3.18 10.84
C ALA A 144 -13.19 -2.46 11.67
N CYS A 145 -11.99 -2.34 11.13
CA CYS A 145 -10.85 -1.70 11.81
C CYS A 145 -10.34 -0.48 11.05
N HIS A 146 -10.31 -0.50 9.73
CA HIS A 146 -9.89 0.61 8.88
C HIS A 146 -11.10 1.46 8.52
N VAL A 147 -11.36 2.48 9.31
CA VAL A 147 -12.61 3.28 9.23
C VAL A 147 -12.81 4.01 7.89
N GLN A 148 -11.75 4.17 7.12
CA GLN A 148 -11.78 4.80 5.80
C GLN A 148 -11.53 3.80 4.65
N ALA A 149 -11.63 2.49 4.91
CA ALA A 149 -11.40 1.44 3.91
C ALA A 149 -12.29 1.59 2.67
N ASN A 150 -13.54 2.04 2.83
CA ASN A 150 -14.45 2.29 1.71
C ASN A 150 -14.03 3.46 0.81
N GLN A 151 -13.07 4.27 1.25
CA GLN A 151 -12.43 5.34 0.49
C GLN A 151 -11.07 4.90 -0.08
N GLY A 152 -10.69 3.63 0.11
CA GLY A 152 -9.39 3.09 -0.27
C GLY A 152 -8.26 3.45 0.69
N GLU A 153 -8.56 4.02 1.87
CA GLU A 153 -7.57 4.44 2.85
C GLU A 153 -7.35 3.39 3.94
N PHE A 154 -6.07 3.02 4.14
CA PHE A 154 -5.64 2.00 5.09
C PHE A 154 -4.52 2.51 6.00
N ASN A 155 -4.59 3.78 6.40
CA ASN A 155 -3.61 4.38 7.28
C ASN A 155 -3.67 3.72 8.67
N GLU A 156 -2.52 3.31 9.21
CA GLU A 156 -2.41 2.68 10.54
C GLU A 156 -2.82 3.62 11.68
N HIS A 157 -2.68 4.95 11.51
CA HIS A 157 -3.08 5.93 12.50
C HIS A 157 -4.61 6.05 12.67
N ASP A 158 -5.37 5.60 11.67
CA ASP A 158 -6.83 5.66 11.66
C ASP A 158 -7.48 4.32 12.03
N VAL A 159 -6.68 3.33 12.44
CA VAL A 159 -7.19 2.02 12.85
C VAL A 159 -7.96 2.12 14.17
N ARG A 160 -9.14 1.50 14.20
CA ARG A 160 -9.99 1.37 15.39
C ARG A 160 -10.41 -0.08 15.55
N ILE A 161 -9.80 -0.79 16.49
CA ILE A 161 -10.12 -2.20 16.74
C ILE A 161 -11.40 -2.29 17.58
N PRO A 162 -12.50 -2.89 17.08
CA PRO A 162 -13.74 -3.04 17.83
C PRO A 162 -13.55 -3.89 19.08
N ARG A 163 -14.27 -3.57 20.14
CA ARG A 163 -14.28 -4.33 21.41
C ARG A 163 -15.15 -5.58 21.30
#